data_33d163238532335a367caf6f175cdb40
#
_entry.id   33d163238532335a367caf6f175cdb40
#
_cell.length_a   1.000
_cell.length_b   1.000
_cell.length_c   1.000
_cell.angle_alpha   90.00
_cell.angle_beta   90.00
_cell.angle_gamma   90.00
#
_symmetry.space_group_name_H-M   'P 1'
#
loop_
_entity.id
_entity.type
_entity.pdbx_description
1 polymer ?
#
loop_
_entity_poly.entity_id
_entity_poly.type
_entity_poly.pdbx_seq_one_letter_code
_entity_poly.pdbx_strand_id
1 'polypeptide(L)'
;MPSSCPKCHRVLEEDEICCAQVRCTWRCLSCFKLTTGFAVPYGKCFMCGGELEVIPDRGLGDCMRFHAIRDAVQFELNSFHFFKLARERATTPEQRIVLEGFYEAGLDHLYELEEKYHAHLDREMVEFASNEEKLLSDWPFRGIRVTENSGVADLYKVALETEQRARDHFRRLASQFPVGLENELCREVAAEEDEHVAMLQTELEQLT
;
A
#
# COMPACT_ATOMS: atom_id res chain seq x y z
N MET A 1 30.33 1.31 -14.43
CA MET A 1 30.64 2.32 -13.38
C MET A 1 29.37 2.51 -12.59
N PRO A 2 29.39 2.50 -11.27
CA PRO A 2 28.20 2.74 -10.49
C PRO A 2 27.62 4.12 -10.89
N SER A 3 26.33 4.16 -11.19
CA SER A 3 25.61 5.40 -11.49
C SER A 3 25.08 5.98 -10.18
N SER A 4 25.04 7.30 -10.06
CA SER A 4 24.37 7.93 -8.91
C SER A 4 23.02 8.49 -9.33
N CYS A 5 22.01 8.32 -8.50
CA CYS A 5 20.70 8.92 -8.73
C CYS A 5 20.84 10.45 -8.67
N PRO A 6 20.48 11.20 -9.74
CA PRO A 6 20.62 12.65 -9.75
C PRO A 6 19.67 13.35 -8.75
N LYS A 7 18.68 12.66 -8.20
CA LYS A 7 17.71 13.25 -7.27
C LYS A 7 18.04 13.00 -5.79
N CYS A 8 18.40 11.76 -5.43
CA CYS A 8 18.75 11.41 -4.05
C CYS A 8 20.26 11.24 -3.84
N HIS A 9 21.08 11.35 -4.89
CA HIS A 9 22.55 11.24 -4.90
C HIS A 9 23.10 9.90 -4.42
N ARG A 10 22.25 8.88 -4.21
CA ARG A 10 22.70 7.55 -3.85
C ARG A 10 23.44 6.90 -5.01
N VAL A 11 24.48 6.14 -4.68
CA VAL A 11 25.17 5.27 -5.64
C VAL A 11 24.26 4.07 -5.91
N LEU A 12 23.94 3.84 -7.16
CA LEU A 12 23.14 2.71 -7.62
C LEU A 12 24.06 1.63 -8.16
N GLU A 13 23.85 0.41 -7.76
CA GLU A 13 24.47 -0.76 -8.38
C GLU A 13 23.86 -1.03 -9.77
N GLU A 14 24.47 -1.94 -10.56
CA GLU A 14 24.16 -2.07 -11.99
C GLU A 14 22.71 -2.50 -12.24
N ASP A 15 22.08 -3.17 -11.24
CA ASP A 15 20.70 -3.67 -11.30
C ASP A 15 19.76 -2.94 -10.30
N GLU A 16 20.23 -1.90 -9.62
CA GLU A 16 19.47 -1.21 -8.59
C GLU A 16 18.52 -0.17 -9.17
N ILE A 17 17.26 -0.20 -8.73
CA ILE A 17 16.21 0.71 -9.16
C ILE A 17 16.04 1.82 -8.13
N CYS A 18 16.15 3.07 -8.57
CA CYS A 18 15.84 4.23 -7.74
C CYS A 18 14.46 4.79 -8.08
N CYS A 19 13.48 4.53 -7.25
CA CYS A 19 12.11 5.03 -7.42
C CYS A 19 11.98 6.54 -7.12
N ALA A 20 13.01 7.19 -6.55
CA ALA A 20 12.98 8.62 -6.20
C ALA A 20 12.70 9.56 -7.39
N GLN A 21 12.89 9.10 -8.62
CA GLN A 21 12.59 9.86 -9.84
C GLN A 21 11.27 9.46 -10.50
N VAL A 22 10.68 8.34 -10.08
CA VAL A 22 9.48 7.81 -10.74
C VAL A 22 8.26 8.57 -10.23
N ARG A 23 7.61 9.28 -11.15
CA ARG A 23 6.30 9.88 -10.91
C ARG A 23 5.37 9.37 -12.00
N CYS A 24 4.29 8.74 -11.58
CA CYS A 24 3.23 8.34 -12.49
C CYS A 24 2.20 9.45 -12.61
N THR A 25 1.63 9.61 -13.78
CA THR A 25 0.44 10.44 -13.96
C THR A 25 -0.79 9.55 -13.87
N TRP A 26 -1.68 9.88 -12.98
CA TRP A 26 -2.93 9.19 -12.73
C TRP A 26 -4.08 10.01 -13.30
N ARG A 27 -4.99 9.37 -14.02
CA ARG A 27 -6.21 9.98 -14.53
C ARG A 27 -7.43 9.36 -13.86
N CYS A 28 -8.31 10.20 -13.33
CA CYS A 28 -9.59 9.72 -12.83
C CYS A 28 -10.52 9.33 -14.00
N LEU A 29 -11.07 8.13 -13.96
CA LEU A 29 -12.00 7.64 -14.97
C LEU A 29 -13.37 8.34 -14.93
N SER A 30 -13.72 8.96 -13.80
CA SER A 30 -15.01 9.62 -13.62
C SER A 30 -14.98 11.13 -13.92
N CYS A 31 -13.99 11.87 -13.38
CA CYS A 31 -13.91 13.33 -13.52
C CYS A 31 -12.73 13.81 -14.38
N PHE A 32 -11.92 12.90 -14.89
CA PHE A 32 -10.76 13.15 -15.76
C PHE A 32 -9.65 14.01 -15.15
N LYS A 33 -9.72 14.27 -13.83
CA LYS A 33 -8.64 15.00 -13.14
C LYS A 33 -7.35 14.19 -13.20
N LEU A 34 -6.26 14.91 -13.45
CA LEU A 34 -4.91 14.37 -13.41
C LEU A 34 -4.29 14.62 -12.04
N THR A 35 -3.57 13.63 -11.55
CA THR A 35 -2.77 13.69 -10.32
C THR A 35 -1.42 13.04 -10.61
N THR A 36 -0.35 13.55 -10.03
CA THR A 36 1.00 12.99 -10.19
C THR A 36 1.51 12.49 -8.85
N GLY A 37 2.16 11.34 -8.86
CA GLY A 37 2.75 10.72 -7.67
C GLY A 37 3.17 9.29 -7.95
N PHE A 38 3.99 8.71 -7.08
CA PHE A 38 4.33 7.28 -7.15
C PHE A 38 3.11 6.41 -6.81
N ALA A 39 2.44 6.76 -5.72
CA ALA A 39 1.16 6.21 -5.30
C ALA A 39 0.16 7.35 -5.03
N VAL A 40 -1.09 7.04 -4.80
CA VAL A 40 -2.14 8.03 -4.51
C VAL A 40 -2.80 7.67 -3.18
N PRO A 41 -2.87 8.61 -2.21
CA PRO A 41 -3.57 8.39 -0.96
C PRO A 41 -4.97 7.82 -1.19
N TYR A 42 -5.34 6.81 -0.40
CA TYR A 42 -6.62 6.09 -0.52
C TYR A 42 -6.85 5.32 -1.82
N GLY A 43 -5.93 5.34 -2.80
CA GLY A 43 -6.08 4.65 -4.08
C GLY A 43 -7.21 5.14 -4.97
N LYS A 44 -7.82 6.30 -4.67
CA LYS A 44 -8.93 6.89 -5.43
C LYS A 44 -8.77 8.39 -5.66
N CYS A 45 -9.52 8.91 -6.61
CA CYS A 45 -9.54 10.33 -6.87
C CYS A 45 -10.09 11.11 -5.66
N PHE A 46 -9.25 11.93 -5.04
CA PHE A 46 -9.63 12.73 -3.87
C PHE A 46 -10.69 13.82 -4.17
N MET A 47 -10.96 14.12 -5.45
CA MET A 47 -12.01 15.06 -5.83
C MET A 47 -13.39 14.43 -5.87
N CYS A 48 -13.50 13.18 -6.39
CA CYS A 48 -14.83 12.58 -6.63
C CYS A 48 -14.93 11.12 -6.15
N GLY A 49 -13.85 10.53 -5.62
CA GLY A 49 -13.80 9.12 -5.20
C GLY A 49 -13.79 8.11 -6.36
N GLY A 50 -13.63 8.59 -7.62
CA GLY A 50 -13.60 7.71 -8.79
C GLY A 50 -12.30 6.91 -8.92
N GLU A 51 -12.37 5.81 -9.68
CA GLU A 51 -11.23 4.96 -10.00
C GLU A 51 -10.14 5.75 -10.74
N LEU A 52 -8.89 5.36 -10.48
CA LEU A 52 -7.70 5.94 -11.10
C LEU A 52 -7.06 4.93 -12.06
N GLU A 53 -6.59 5.44 -13.19
CA GLU A 53 -5.74 4.70 -14.10
C GLU A 53 -4.40 5.40 -14.27
N VAL A 54 -3.33 4.64 -14.43
CA VAL A 54 -2.00 5.18 -14.76
C VAL A 54 -1.96 5.52 -16.24
N ILE A 55 -1.59 6.76 -16.57
CA ILE A 55 -1.31 7.15 -17.94
C ILE A 55 0.17 6.84 -18.22
N PRO A 56 0.48 6.04 -19.24
CA PRO A 56 1.87 5.84 -19.66
C PRO A 56 2.50 7.18 -20.07
N ASP A 57 3.52 7.60 -19.35
CA ASP A 57 4.29 8.79 -19.71
C ASP A 57 5.42 8.37 -20.65
N ARG A 58 5.42 8.92 -21.86
CA ARG A 58 6.42 8.63 -22.90
C ARG A 58 7.83 9.09 -22.54
N GLY A 59 7.98 9.92 -21.50
CA GLY A 59 9.25 10.52 -21.10
C GLY A 59 9.92 9.90 -19.88
N LEU A 60 9.20 9.10 -19.09
CA LEU A 60 9.68 8.58 -17.79
C LEU A 60 10.21 7.15 -17.84
N GLY A 61 10.63 6.66 -19.00
CA GLY A 61 10.95 5.24 -19.09
C GLY A 61 9.73 4.38 -18.74
N ASP A 62 9.83 3.11 -18.83
CA ASP A 62 8.70 2.22 -18.63
C ASP A 62 8.18 2.25 -17.17
N CYS A 63 7.17 3.09 -16.88
CA CYS A 63 6.47 3.06 -15.58
C CYS A 63 5.98 1.64 -15.23
N MET A 64 5.76 0.81 -16.23
CA MET A 64 5.39 -0.59 -16.09
C MET A 64 6.50 -1.41 -15.42
N ARG A 65 7.77 -1.01 -15.57
CA ARG A 65 8.92 -1.66 -14.96
C ARG A 65 8.89 -1.64 -13.43
N PHE A 66 8.13 -0.71 -12.84
CA PHE A 66 8.00 -0.54 -11.39
C PHE A 66 6.62 -0.93 -10.86
N HIS A 67 5.86 -1.68 -11.64
CA HIS A 67 4.49 -2.07 -11.26
C HIS A 67 4.43 -2.74 -9.89
N ALA A 68 5.31 -3.71 -9.65
CA ALA A 68 5.30 -4.48 -8.41
C ALA A 68 5.59 -3.61 -7.19
N ILE A 69 6.64 -2.75 -7.25
CA ILE A 69 6.97 -1.82 -6.16
C ILE A 69 5.83 -0.82 -5.93
N ARG A 70 5.29 -0.28 -6.99
CA ARG A 70 4.17 0.65 -6.90
C ARG A 70 2.94 0.00 -6.28
N ASP A 71 2.63 -1.23 -6.67
CA ASP A 71 1.47 -1.95 -6.15
C ASP A 71 1.66 -2.30 -4.67
N ALA A 72 2.89 -2.64 -4.23
CA ALA A 72 3.22 -2.83 -2.82
C ALA A 72 3.04 -1.52 -2.02
N VAL A 73 3.64 -0.42 -2.46
CA VAL A 73 3.48 0.89 -1.81
C VAL A 73 2.01 1.33 -1.80
N GLN A 74 1.26 1.09 -2.89
CA GLN A 74 -0.15 1.45 -2.95
C GLN A 74 -0.99 0.61 -1.99
N PHE A 75 -0.67 -0.69 -1.84
CA PHE A 75 -1.34 -1.56 -0.88
C PHE A 75 -1.11 -1.06 0.55
N GLU A 76 0.15 -0.87 0.94
CA GLU A 76 0.49 -0.39 2.28
C GLU A 76 -0.12 0.99 2.57
N LEU A 77 -0.11 1.90 1.60
CA LEU A 77 -0.74 3.21 1.75
C LEU A 77 -2.26 3.11 1.94
N ASN A 78 -2.92 2.19 1.23
CA ASN A 78 -4.35 1.93 1.40
C ASN A 78 -4.65 1.32 2.78
N SER A 79 -3.83 0.37 3.23
CA SER A 79 -3.93 -0.29 4.53
C SER A 79 -3.76 0.72 5.67
N PHE A 80 -2.70 1.50 5.62
CA PHE A 80 -2.41 2.60 6.54
C PHE A 80 -3.59 3.57 6.66
N HIS A 81 -4.12 4.07 5.55
CA HIS A 81 -5.24 5.01 5.59
C HIS A 81 -6.55 4.39 6.06
N PHE A 82 -6.78 3.11 5.77
CA PHE A 82 -7.93 2.39 6.27
C PHE A 82 -7.89 2.27 7.79
N PHE A 83 -6.78 1.80 8.36
CA PHE A 83 -6.64 1.64 9.81
C PHE A 83 -6.56 2.99 10.54
N LYS A 84 -5.96 4.03 9.93
CA LYS A 84 -6.01 5.40 10.44
C LYS A 84 -7.45 5.88 10.62
N LEU A 85 -8.29 5.73 9.60
CA LEU A 85 -9.69 6.12 9.66
C LEU A 85 -10.49 5.26 10.63
N ALA A 86 -10.25 3.95 10.68
CA ALA A 86 -10.89 3.06 11.65
C ALA A 86 -10.53 3.43 13.09
N ARG A 87 -9.26 3.77 13.37
CA ARG A 87 -8.79 4.24 14.68
C ARG A 87 -9.48 5.54 15.11
N GLU A 88 -9.62 6.50 14.20
CA GLU A 88 -10.30 7.77 14.47
C GLU A 88 -11.78 7.58 14.84
N ARG A 89 -12.40 6.51 14.34
CA ARG A 89 -13.81 6.14 14.59
C ARG A 89 -13.99 5.15 15.73
N ALA A 90 -12.90 4.69 16.36
CA ALA A 90 -12.95 3.75 17.46
C ALA A 90 -13.72 4.32 18.66
N THR A 91 -14.70 3.55 19.15
CA THR A 91 -15.60 3.96 20.25
C THR A 91 -15.16 3.42 21.61
N THR A 92 -14.37 2.33 21.63
CA THR A 92 -13.85 1.75 22.88
C THR A 92 -12.32 1.88 22.99
N PRO A 93 -11.76 1.88 24.20
CA PRO A 93 -10.31 1.86 24.40
C PRO A 93 -9.63 0.65 23.79
N GLU A 94 -10.25 -0.53 23.87
CA GLU A 94 -9.72 -1.79 23.35
C GLU A 94 -9.61 -1.74 21.83
N GLN A 95 -10.69 -1.29 21.14
CA GLN A 95 -10.63 -1.05 19.68
C GLN A 95 -9.50 -0.12 19.30
N ARG A 96 -9.35 0.98 20.05
CA ARG A 96 -8.33 2.00 19.75
C ARG A 96 -6.93 1.45 19.87
N ILE A 97 -6.64 0.65 20.89
CA ILE A 97 -5.32 0.03 21.10
C ILE A 97 -4.98 -0.89 19.92
N VAL A 98 -5.89 -1.76 19.52
CA VAL A 98 -5.66 -2.69 18.41
C VAL A 98 -5.48 -1.96 17.09
N LEU A 99 -6.35 -0.98 16.80
CA LEU A 99 -6.28 -0.20 15.57
C LEU A 99 -5.05 0.74 15.52
N GLU A 100 -4.56 1.20 16.68
CA GLU A 100 -3.28 1.91 16.77
C GLU A 100 -2.12 1.00 16.35
N GLY A 101 -2.10 -0.26 16.84
CA GLY A 101 -1.07 -1.23 16.44
C GLY A 101 -1.05 -1.49 14.94
N PHE A 102 -2.20 -1.66 14.30
CA PHE A 102 -2.27 -1.84 12.84
C PHE A 102 -1.89 -0.57 12.07
N TYR A 103 -2.25 0.60 12.59
CA TYR A 103 -1.84 1.88 12.02
C TYR A 103 -0.31 2.08 12.07
N GLU A 104 0.31 1.79 13.22
CA GLU A 104 1.76 1.89 13.41
C GLU A 104 2.49 0.88 12.51
N ALA A 105 2.05 -0.37 12.46
CA ALA A 105 2.60 -1.40 11.58
C ALA A 105 2.57 -0.96 10.09
N GLY A 106 1.43 -0.47 9.61
CA GLY A 106 1.33 0.03 8.24
C GLY A 106 2.25 1.22 7.94
N LEU A 107 2.51 2.08 8.94
CA LEU A 107 3.47 3.18 8.80
C LEU A 107 4.91 2.66 8.72
N ASP A 108 5.27 1.67 9.54
CA ASP A 108 6.59 1.05 9.53
C ASP A 108 6.84 0.35 8.20
N HIS A 109 5.88 -0.42 7.67
CA HIS A 109 5.98 -1.06 6.34
C HIS A 109 6.18 -0.03 5.22
N LEU A 110 5.49 1.10 5.24
CA LEU A 110 5.71 2.17 4.28
C LEU A 110 7.14 2.71 4.32
N TYR A 111 7.72 2.90 5.51
CA TYR A 111 9.11 3.34 5.66
C TYR A 111 10.11 2.26 5.23
N GLU A 112 9.84 0.99 5.50
CA GLU A 112 10.66 -0.13 5.04
C GLU A 112 10.69 -0.20 3.51
N LEU A 113 9.55 -0.03 2.84
CA LEU A 113 9.47 0.04 1.38
C LEU A 113 10.23 1.27 0.83
N GLU A 114 10.12 2.43 1.51
CA GLU A 114 10.88 3.62 1.13
C GLU A 114 12.39 3.38 1.24
N GLU A 115 12.84 2.74 2.31
CA GLU A 115 14.26 2.45 2.54
C GLU A 115 14.77 1.40 1.55
N LYS A 116 14.04 0.28 1.40
CA LYS A 116 14.42 -0.87 0.56
C LYS A 116 14.41 -0.54 -0.93
N TYR A 117 13.38 0.15 -1.39
CA TYR A 117 13.17 0.40 -2.82
C TYR A 117 13.35 1.86 -3.23
N HIS A 118 13.67 2.75 -2.28
CA HIS A 118 13.77 4.20 -2.50
C HIS A 118 12.51 4.81 -3.15
N ALA A 119 11.36 4.16 -2.95
CA ALA A 119 10.05 4.68 -3.31
C ALA A 119 9.77 5.90 -2.44
N HIS A 120 10.14 7.10 -2.93
CA HIS A 120 9.97 8.32 -2.15
C HIS A 120 8.50 8.54 -1.81
N LEU A 121 8.18 8.40 -0.52
CA LEU A 121 6.88 8.73 0.02
C LEU A 121 6.82 10.24 0.21
N ASP A 122 6.11 10.91 -0.68
CA ASP A 122 5.81 12.32 -0.45
C ASP A 122 5.07 12.42 0.90
N ARG A 123 5.58 13.22 1.82
CA ARG A 123 5.01 13.41 3.16
C ARG A 123 3.51 13.73 3.12
N GLU A 124 3.09 14.45 2.07
CA GLU A 124 1.69 14.75 1.81
C GLU A 124 0.81 13.50 1.60
N MET A 125 1.38 12.36 1.14
CA MET A 125 0.63 11.11 0.99
C MET A 125 0.30 10.50 2.34
N VAL A 126 1.23 10.54 3.29
CA VAL A 126 1.07 9.99 4.64
C VAL A 126 0.21 10.92 5.51
N GLU A 127 0.43 12.22 5.41
CA GLU A 127 -0.30 13.23 6.20
C GLU A 127 -1.71 13.51 5.65
N PHE A 128 -2.01 13.10 4.41
CA PHE A 128 -3.33 13.32 3.83
C PHE A 128 -4.43 12.74 4.71
N ALA A 129 -5.39 13.57 5.08
CA ALA A 129 -6.51 13.17 5.92
C ALA A 129 -7.83 13.37 5.17
N SER A 130 -8.68 12.36 5.19
CA SER A 130 -10.07 12.46 4.72
C SER A 130 -10.96 11.58 5.58
N ASN A 131 -12.12 12.10 5.93
CA ASN A 131 -13.17 11.36 6.62
C ASN A 131 -14.20 10.77 5.64
N GLU A 132 -13.95 10.86 4.34
CA GLU A 132 -14.89 10.45 3.32
C GLU A 132 -14.66 8.98 2.93
N GLU A 133 -15.57 8.09 3.34
CA GLU A 133 -15.53 6.66 2.99
C GLU A 133 -15.41 6.39 1.48
N LYS A 134 -15.96 7.29 0.65
CA LYS A 134 -15.85 7.17 -0.82
C LYS A 134 -14.41 7.18 -1.34
N LEU A 135 -13.45 7.64 -0.53
CA LEU A 135 -12.04 7.65 -0.88
C LEU A 135 -11.33 6.35 -0.54
N LEU A 136 -11.91 5.50 0.33
CA LEU A 136 -11.30 4.21 0.62
C LEU A 136 -11.26 3.33 -0.63
N SER A 137 -10.11 2.74 -0.90
CA SER A 137 -9.94 1.81 -2.01
C SER A 137 -10.87 0.60 -1.87
N ASP A 138 -11.40 0.11 -2.99
CA ASP A 138 -12.09 -1.16 -2.98
C ASP A 138 -11.13 -2.33 -2.74
N TRP A 139 -9.88 -2.20 -3.15
CA TRP A 139 -8.85 -3.20 -2.92
C TRP A 139 -7.84 -2.70 -1.88
N PRO A 140 -7.47 -3.47 -0.88
CA PRO A 140 -7.91 -4.85 -0.59
C PRO A 140 -9.20 -4.96 0.24
N PHE A 141 -9.86 -3.85 0.57
CA PHE A 141 -10.91 -3.74 1.58
C PHE A 141 -12.33 -3.96 1.05
N ARG A 142 -12.50 -4.43 -0.17
CA ARG A 142 -13.83 -4.64 -0.75
C ARG A 142 -14.66 -5.60 0.10
N GLY A 143 -15.77 -5.06 0.65
CA GLY A 143 -16.68 -5.81 1.52
C GLY A 143 -16.25 -5.90 2.98
N ILE A 144 -15.05 -5.43 3.34
CA ILE A 144 -14.56 -5.34 4.71
C ILE A 144 -15.09 -4.05 5.34
N ARG A 145 -15.55 -4.14 6.60
CA ARG A 145 -16.04 -2.98 7.35
C ARG A 145 -15.63 -3.10 8.81
N VAL A 146 -15.13 -2.01 9.36
CA VAL A 146 -15.01 -1.79 10.79
C VAL A 146 -16.16 -0.90 11.23
N THR A 147 -16.89 -1.33 12.23
CA THR A 147 -18.05 -0.63 12.81
C THR A 147 -17.80 -0.35 14.28
N GLU A 148 -18.64 0.50 14.88
CA GLU A 148 -18.63 0.74 16.32
C GLU A 148 -18.88 -0.52 17.18
N ASN A 149 -19.53 -1.53 16.60
CA ASN A 149 -19.82 -2.80 17.25
C ASN A 149 -18.77 -3.89 17.00
N SER A 150 -17.72 -3.60 16.23
CA SER A 150 -16.65 -4.56 15.95
C SER A 150 -15.85 -4.83 17.22
N GLY A 151 -15.83 -6.07 17.67
CA GLY A 151 -14.98 -6.51 18.79
C GLY A 151 -13.53 -6.65 18.39
N VAL A 152 -12.63 -6.84 19.36
CA VAL A 152 -11.19 -7.01 19.11
C VAL A 152 -10.94 -8.16 18.12
N ALA A 153 -11.59 -9.33 18.35
CA ALA A 153 -11.47 -10.47 17.43
C ALA A 153 -11.92 -10.14 15.99
N ASP A 154 -12.93 -9.26 15.82
CA ASP A 154 -13.38 -8.85 14.49
C ASP A 154 -12.36 -7.94 13.80
N LEU A 155 -11.65 -7.09 14.56
CA LEU A 155 -10.56 -6.27 14.04
C LEU A 155 -9.39 -7.13 13.55
N TYR A 156 -9.00 -8.14 14.31
CA TYR A 156 -7.99 -9.13 13.89
C TYR A 156 -8.42 -9.91 12.65
N LYS A 157 -9.70 -10.28 12.53
CA LYS A 157 -10.22 -10.93 11.31
C LYS A 157 -10.14 -9.99 10.09
N VAL A 158 -10.44 -8.71 10.28
CA VAL A 158 -10.31 -7.70 9.23
C VAL A 158 -8.85 -7.61 8.76
N ALA A 159 -7.91 -7.46 9.68
CA ALA A 159 -6.48 -7.43 9.34
C ALA A 159 -6.06 -8.73 8.64
N LEU A 160 -6.38 -9.89 9.21
CA LEU A 160 -6.07 -11.20 8.63
C LEU A 160 -6.59 -11.34 7.19
N GLU A 161 -7.84 -10.95 6.93
CA GLU A 161 -8.42 -10.99 5.58
C GLU A 161 -7.71 -10.04 4.62
N THR A 162 -7.27 -8.88 5.11
CA THR A 162 -6.52 -7.89 4.32
C THR A 162 -5.18 -8.46 3.88
N GLU A 163 -4.38 -9.01 4.82
CA GLU A 163 -3.08 -9.60 4.54
C GLU A 163 -3.20 -10.85 3.63
N GLN A 164 -4.21 -11.69 3.83
CA GLN A 164 -4.48 -12.82 2.93
C GLN A 164 -4.76 -12.36 1.50
N ARG A 165 -5.51 -11.29 1.31
CA ARG A 165 -5.79 -10.72 -0.02
C ARG A 165 -4.55 -10.12 -0.67
N ALA A 166 -3.70 -9.44 0.11
CA ALA A 166 -2.41 -8.92 -0.33
C ALA A 166 -1.49 -10.05 -0.80
N ARG A 167 -1.26 -11.02 0.07
CA ARG A 167 -0.47 -12.23 -0.24
C ARG A 167 -0.91 -12.90 -1.55
N ASP A 168 -2.21 -13.13 -1.68
CA ASP A 168 -2.77 -13.81 -2.86
C ASP A 168 -2.66 -12.94 -4.12
N HIS A 169 -2.73 -11.61 -3.97
CA HIS A 169 -2.49 -10.67 -5.06
C HIS A 169 -1.03 -10.72 -5.53
N PHE A 170 -0.06 -10.60 -4.62
CA PHE A 170 1.37 -10.61 -4.99
C PHE A 170 1.83 -11.99 -5.51
N ARG A 171 1.31 -13.10 -5.00
CA ARG A 171 1.53 -14.44 -5.58
C ARG A 171 1.04 -14.52 -7.03
N ARG A 172 -0.12 -13.96 -7.30
CA ARG A 172 -0.70 -13.93 -8.65
C ARG A 172 0.12 -13.04 -9.58
N LEU A 173 0.55 -11.86 -9.13
CA LEU A 173 1.44 -10.98 -9.88
C LEU A 173 2.77 -11.66 -10.19
N ALA A 174 3.40 -12.31 -9.21
CA ALA A 174 4.63 -13.07 -9.41
C ALA A 174 4.48 -14.12 -10.54
N SER A 175 3.31 -14.78 -10.63
CA SER A 175 3.05 -15.77 -11.70
C SER A 175 2.89 -15.15 -13.09
N GLN A 176 2.61 -13.85 -13.18
CA GLN A 176 2.40 -13.12 -14.45
C GLN A 176 3.68 -12.47 -14.97
N PHE A 177 4.61 -12.16 -14.09
CA PHE A 177 5.90 -11.58 -14.48
C PHE A 177 6.89 -12.68 -14.92
N PRO A 178 7.68 -12.43 -15.96
CA PRO A 178 8.82 -13.29 -16.27
C PRO A 178 9.80 -13.28 -15.08
N VAL A 179 10.67 -14.29 -15.03
CA VAL A 179 11.74 -14.34 -14.03
C VAL A 179 12.60 -13.08 -14.14
N GLY A 180 12.74 -12.35 -13.04
CA GLY A 180 13.43 -11.08 -12.97
C GLY A 180 13.03 -10.31 -11.71
N LEU A 181 13.43 -9.06 -11.63
CA LEU A 181 13.30 -8.22 -10.44
C LEU A 181 11.85 -8.08 -9.95
N GLU A 182 10.90 -7.85 -10.85
CA GLU A 182 9.47 -7.70 -10.51
C GLU A 182 8.88 -9.02 -9.97
N ASN A 183 9.30 -10.16 -10.53
CA ASN A 183 8.88 -11.47 -10.04
C ASN A 183 9.44 -11.74 -8.65
N GLU A 184 10.72 -11.47 -8.43
CA GLU A 184 11.39 -11.64 -7.14
C GLU A 184 10.74 -10.75 -6.08
N LEU A 185 10.53 -9.48 -6.38
CA LEU A 185 9.87 -8.54 -5.50
C LEU A 185 8.47 -9.01 -5.09
N CYS A 186 7.63 -9.41 -6.06
CA CYS A 186 6.29 -9.91 -5.74
C CYS A 186 6.33 -11.17 -4.86
N ARG A 187 7.38 -12.01 -4.99
CA ARG A 187 7.57 -13.17 -4.13
C ARG A 187 8.00 -12.77 -2.73
N GLU A 188 8.89 -11.77 -2.60
CA GLU A 188 9.31 -11.24 -1.31
C GLU A 188 8.13 -10.65 -0.55
N VAL A 189 7.38 -9.74 -1.18
CA VAL A 189 6.19 -9.15 -0.55
C VAL A 189 5.19 -10.25 -0.16
N ALA A 190 4.93 -11.23 -1.04
CA ALA A 190 4.03 -12.34 -0.70
C ALA A 190 4.54 -13.20 0.47
N ALA A 191 5.85 -13.31 0.68
CA ALA A 191 6.43 -14.02 1.82
C ALA A 191 6.30 -13.21 3.12
N GLU A 192 6.49 -11.90 3.07
CA GLU A 192 6.25 -10.97 4.18
C GLU A 192 4.77 -11.06 4.62
N GLU A 193 3.83 -11.05 3.67
CA GLU A 193 2.41 -11.21 3.99
C GLU A 193 2.06 -12.61 4.55
N ASP A 194 2.77 -13.67 4.19
CA ASP A 194 2.61 -14.98 4.82
C ASP A 194 3.00 -14.95 6.32
N GLU A 195 4.03 -14.20 6.69
CA GLU A 195 4.44 -14.01 8.07
C GLU A 195 3.40 -13.21 8.86
N HIS A 196 2.86 -12.13 8.27
CA HIS A 196 1.78 -11.34 8.87
C HIS A 196 0.50 -12.17 9.08
N VAL A 197 0.11 -12.97 8.09
CA VAL A 197 -1.02 -13.90 8.20
C VAL A 197 -0.82 -14.90 9.36
N ALA A 198 0.37 -15.49 9.49
CA ALA A 198 0.66 -16.45 10.57
C ALA A 198 0.63 -15.78 11.96
N MET A 199 1.15 -14.55 12.05
CA MET A 199 1.09 -13.74 13.28
C MET A 199 -0.35 -13.44 13.70
N LEU A 200 -1.16 -12.93 12.79
CA LEU A 200 -2.56 -12.57 13.04
C LEU A 200 -3.43 -13.78 13.36
N GLN A 201 -3.16 -14.94 12.75
CA GLN A 201 -3.83 -16.20 13.11
C GLN A 201 -3.53 -16.61 14.55
N THR A 202 -2.25 -16.52 14.95
CA THR A 202 -1.83 -16.84 16.31
C THR A 202 -2.51 -15.93 17.36
N GLU A 203 -2.54 -14.61 17.07
CA GLU A 203 -3.21 -13.65 17.95
C GLU A 203 -4.73 -13.93 18.04
N LEU A 204 -5.35 -14.23 16.91
CA LEU A 204 -6.78 -14.53 16.87
C LEU A 204 -7.15 -15.82 17.65
N GLU A 205 -6.28 -16.85 17.61
CA GLU A 205 -6.45 -18.08 18.39
C GLU A 205 -6.37 -17.82 19.90
N GLN A 206 -5.59 -16.84 20.34
CA GLN A 206 -5.49 -16.47 21.76
C GLN A 206 -6.73 -15.69 22.26
N LEU A 207 -7.51 -15.12 21.36
CA LEU A 207 -8.73 -14.36 21.69
C LEU A 207 -9.99 -15.23 21.72
N THR A 208 -9.92 -16.47 21.29
CA THR A 208 -11.05 -17.41 21.20
C THR A 208 -10.94 -18.52 22.20
#